data_03d0faae417d0c34a55589fe0420c6b6
#
_entry.id   03d0faae417d0c34a55589fe0420c6b6
#
_cell.length_a   1.000
_cell.length_b   1.000
_cell.length_c   1.000
_cell.angle_alpha   90.00
_cell.angle_beta   90.00
_cell.angle_gamma   90.00
#
_symmetry.space_group_name_H-M   'P 1'
#
loop_
_entity.id
_entity.type
_entity.pdbx_description
1 polymer ?
#
loop_
_entity_poly.entity_id
_entity_poly.type
_entity_poly.pdbx_seq_one_letter_code
_entity_poly.pdbx_strand_id
1 'polypeptide(L)'
;MYLQNGATWRNEWLGAEREYPTQGRPDTANYLYTGSKVEHLIGGATEGSRGIIQAVDARPITINNYAGHTAVDYEKGAPAAENGKGEIVINHADPGSSVTLRSSVEALKEQANAEIPGLAENQFVKKIVYNGYTKGERNLGVNVHLETGVISPTLNAKLSPDDFDAAGRAMVSNKTVLSTSESEIVSGAKSALASSVMQMRADTNDLQRRLGDVRLNSDNQGVWGKYIGGKSKITDSAYVNQNYNMAQIGYDTKRGNWIVGGALLYGTNNSDYALGSGSGKTAGLAFYGAKQFNDGRYLDIIAKGNRLKNDFTVHNSLGTSLSGDYRNTGASLSLEYGKRIKRNNGFYIDPSAELIFSRLSGESFDARTNTGSTVHINSDAVNSAIGRLGIGIGKEAKNSNVFLKAALAHEFSGKMKATYSMAGEPTTNSVVDLKDTWLDLELGGSWSFRPNTYLYGTFTKNFGSTVDTSYRVDAGIRHNF
;
A
#
# COMPACT_ATOMS: atom_id res chain seq x y z
N MET A 1 -0.55 17.50 27.35
CA MET A 1 -0.36 17.46 25.88
C MET A 1 -0.87 16.12 25.34
N TYR A 2 -1.64 16.15 24.26
CA TYR A 2 -2.03 14.94 23.53
C TYR A 2 -1.21 14.85 22.24
N LEU A 3 -0.50 13.74 22.06
CA LEU A 3 0.36 13.50 20.91
C LEU A 3 0.06 12.11 20.32
N GLN A 4 -0.93 12.07 19.42
CA GLN A 4 -1.57 10.84 18.94
C GLN A 4 -1.74 10.87 17.41
N ASN A 5 -1.97 9.70 16.81
CA ASN A 5 -2.34 9.54 15.39
C ASN A 5 -1.40 10.26 14.42
N GLY A 6 -0.10 10.13 14.62
CA GLY A 6 0.92 10.74 13.77
C GLY A 6 1.14 12.25 14.00
N ALA A 7 0.45 12.86 14.99
CA ALA A 7 0.72 14.26 15.35
C ALA A 7 2.20 14.42 15.75
N THR A 8 2.83 15.47 15.26
CA THR A 8 4.26 15.74 15.49
C THR A 8 4.46 16.94 16.38
N TRP A 9 5.29 16.77 17.40
CA TRP A 9 5.82 17.86 18.20
C TRP A 9 7.30 18.05 17.87
N ARG A 10 7.62 19.15 17.20
CA ARG A 10 8.99 19.55 16.92
C ARG A 10 9.56 20.29 18.13
N ASN A 11 10.48 19.64 18.83
CA ASN A 11 11.20 20.23 19.96
C ASN A 11 12.45 20.94 19.43
N GLU A 12 12.30 22.19 19.03
CA GLU A 12 13.35 23.02 18.45
C GLU A 12 13.28 24.43 19.07
N TRP A 13 14.45 24.99 19.37
CA TRP A 13 14.55 26.39 19.74
C TRP A 13 14.53 27.26 18.51
N LEU A 14 13.42 27.96 18.33
CA LEU A 14 13.29 29.01 17.30
C LEU A 14 13.73 30.39 17.83
N GLY A 15 14.59 30.43 18.86
CA GLY A 15 15.06 31.70 19.43
C GLY A 15 15.79 32.50 18.40
N ALA A 16 15.11 33.53 17.86
CA ALA A 16 15.84 34.70 17.45
C ALA A 16 16.67 35.16 18.66
N GLU A 17 17.94 35.48 18.45
CA GLU A 17 18.69 36.34 19.34
C GLU A 17 17.91 37.65 19.45
N ARG A 18 16.89 37.68 20.31
CA ARG A 18 16.36 38.95 20.78
C ARG A 18 17.38 39.45 21.75
N GLU A 19 18.26 40.36 21.30
CA GLU A 19 18.96 41.26 22.17
C GLU A 19 17.90 41.99 23.03
N TYR A 20 17.61 41.41 24.17
CA TYR A 20 16.94 42.19 25.22
C TYR A 20 18.00 43.10 25.83
N PRO A 21 17.69 44.39 25.91
CA PRO A 21 18.67 45.34 26.51
C PRO A 21 19.02 44.85 27.90
N THR A 22 20.32 44.67 28.11
CA THR A 22 20.97 44.18 29.33
C THR A 22 20.99 45.21 30.44
N GLN A 23 19.87 45.72 30.90
CA GLN A 23 19.82 46.48 32.14
C GLN A 23 18.93 45.74 33.14
N GLY A 24 19.57 45.09 34.10
CA GLY A 24 18.95 44.70 35.36
C GLY A 24 18.30 43.33 35.44
N ARG A 25 18.67 42.32 34.60
CA ARG A 25 18.17 40.92 34.75
C ARG A 25 19.33 40.00 35.12
N PRO A 26 19.11 39.06 36.06
CA PRO A 26 20.09 38.03 36.36
C PRO A 26 20.34 37.17 35.14
N ASP A 27 21.58 36.77 35.01
CA ASP A 27 22.22 35.98 33.98
C ASP A 27 21.24 35.13 33.09
N THR A 28 20.97 35.61 31.88
CA THR A 28 20.11 34.93 30.91
C THR A 28 20.74 33.65 30.34
N ALA A 29 22.00 33.39 30.59
CA ALA A 29 22.73 32.19 30.19
C ALA A 29 22.07 30.88 30.74
N ASN A 30 21.47 30.94 31.93
CA ASN A 30 20.82 29.81 32.56
C ASN A 30 19.43 29.47 31.98
N TYR A 31 18.78 30.40 31.28
CA TYR A 31 17.48 30.11 30.63
C TYR A 31 17.62 29.37 29.31
N LEU A 32 18.79 29.42 28.67
CA LEU A 32 19.06 28.80 27.37
C LEU A 32 19.15 27.25 27.45
N TYR A 33 19.31 26.66 28.64
CA TYR A 33 19.54 25.22 28.81
C TYR A 33 18.44 24.46 29.55
N THR A 34 17.33 25.08 29.89
CA THR A 34 16.28 24.45 30.72
C THR A 34 15.36 23.48 30.01
N GLY A 35 15.59 23.11 28.76
CA GLY A 35 14.81 22.10 28.08
C GLY A 35 13.28 22.34 28.09
N SER A 36 12.54 21.48 27.45
CA SER A 36 11.07 21.48 27.47
C SER A 36 10.53 20.71 28.66
N LYS A 37 9.49 21.21 29.32
CA LYS A 37 8.78 20.51 30.41
C LYS A 37 7.33 20.30 30.05
N VAL A 38 6.83 19.08 30.24
CA VAL A 38 5.45 18.69 29.99
C VAL A 38 4.91 18.01 31.24
N GLU A 39 3.85 18.56 31.83
CA GLU A 39 3.25 17.98 33.03
C GLU A 39 2.57 16.64 32.73
N HIS A 40 1.77 16.57 31.66
CA HIS A 40 1.12 15.35 31.21
C HIS A 40 1.31 15.20 29.70
N LEU A 41 1.92 14.10 29.25
CA LEU A 41 1.99 13.69 27.86
C LEU A 41 1.18 12.41 27.67
N ILE A 42 0.17 12.47 26.81
CA ILE A 42 -0.68 11.33 26.43
C ILE A 42 -0.37 11.00 24.97
N GLY A 43 0.29 9.88 24.76
CA GLY A 43 0.59 9.31 23.45
C GLY A 43 -0.57 8.53 22.86
N GLY A 44 -0.34 7.81 21.77
CA GLY A 44 -1.33 6.95 21.12
C GLY A 44 -1.77 5.80 22.03
N ALA A 45 -3.01 5.33 21.85
CA ALA A 45 -3.55 4.17 22.59
C ALA A 45 -2.85 2.85 22.20
N THR A 46 -2.23 2.80 21.03
CA THR A 46 -1.47 1.66 20.51
C THR A 46 -0.18 2.15 19.85
N GLU A 47 0.79 1.27 19.62
CA GLU A 47 2.00 1.61 18.87
C GLU A 47 1.71 2.12 17.45
N GLY A 48 0.61 1.67 16.82
CA GLY A 48 0.17 2.14 15.51
C GLY A 48 -0.45 3.54 15.50
N SER A 49 -0.94 4.03 16.63
CA SER A 49 -1.53 5.37 16.80
C SER A 49 -0.65 6.36 17.54
N ARG A 50 0.65 6.05 17.68
CA ARG A 50 1.63 6.90 18.36
C ARG A 50 1.78 8.27 17.69
N GLY A 51 2.07 9.28 18.50
CA GLY A 51 2.57 10.57 18.03
C GLY A 51 4.08 10.61 17.97
N ILE A 52 4.63 11.68 17.43
CA ILE A 52 6.05 11.82 17.13
C ILE A 52 6.61 13.04 17.85
N ILE A 53 7.70 12.86 18.63
CA ILE A 53 8.53 13.94 19.14
C ILE A 53 9.75 14.02 18.21
N GLN A 54 9.93 15.14 17.54
CA GLN A 54 11.17 15.43 16.80
C GLN A 54 12.16 16.14 17.75
N ALA A 55 13.17 15.42 18.21
CA ALA A 55 14.24 15.96 19.05
C ALA A 55 15.30 16.62 18.16
N VAL A 56 15.04 17.87 17.73
CA VAL A 56 15.85 18.58 16.72
C VAL A 56 17.10 19.21 17.34
N ASP A 57 17.06 19.57 18.61
CA ASP A 57 18.19 20.16 19.32
C ASP A 57 18.59 19.35 20.55
N ALA A 58 19.73 19.72 21.15
CA ALA A 58 20.32 19.02 22.28
C ALA A 58 19.58 19.23 23.61
N ARG A 59 18.40 19.90 23.64
CA ARG A 59 17.73 20.19 24.91
C ARG A 59 16.98 19.00 25.42
N PRO A 60 17.06 18.72 26.73
CA PRO A 60 16.29 17.66 27.35
C PRO A 60 14.79 17.99 27.33
N ILE A 61 13.98 16.95 27.26
CA ILE A 61 12.54 17.00 27.42
C ILE A 61 12.20 16.29 28.71
N THR A 62 11.56 16.99 29.67
CA THR A 62 11.11 16.39 30.92
C THR A 62 9.60 16.21 30.88
N ILE A 63 9.13 14.99 31.08
CA ILE A 63 7.72 14.62 31.13
C ILE A 63 7.41 14.14 32.54
N ASN A 64 6.52 14.83 33.25
CA ASN A 64 6.20 14.45 34.62
C ASN A 64 5.33 13.19 34.66
N ASN A 65 4.27 13.12 33.86
CA ASN A 65 3.36 11.98 33.78
C ASN A 65 3.19 11.57 32.32
N TYR A 66 3.49 10.33 32.00
CA TYR A 66 3.46 9.78 30.66
C TYR A 66 2.47 8.62 30.53
N ALA A 67 1.64 8.64 29.49
CA ALA A 67 0.71 7.56 29.18
C ALA A 67 0.70 7.26 27.69
N GLY A 68 0.56 5.98 27.32
CA GLY A 68 0.42 5.52 25.95
C GLY A 68 1.74 5.37 25.19
N HIS A 69 1.70 5.55 23.87
CA HIS A 69 2.81 5.24 22.97
C HIS A 69 3.26 6.47 22.18
N THR A 70 4.56 6.74 22.14
CA THR A 70 5.16 7.87 21.42
C THR A 70 6.44 7.43 20.72
N ALA A 71 6.71 7.95 19.51
CA ALA A 71 8.00 7.85 18.85
C ALA A 71 8.84 9.09 19.15
N VAL A 72 10.16 8.94 19.24
CA VAL A 72 11.12 10.02 19.34
C VAL A 72 12.11 9.91 18.20
N ASP A 73 12.14 10.90 17.33
CA ASP A 73 13.02 10.96 16.16
C ASP A 73 14.25 11.80 16.47
N TYR A 74 15.42 11.21 16.30
CA TYR A 74 16.73 11.83 16.52
C TYR A 74 17.50 12.05 15.22
N GLU A 75 16.84 12.49 14.17
CA GLU A 75 17.45 12.59 12.85
C GLU A 75 18.54 13.69 12.75
N LYS A 76 18.37 14.78 13.46
CA LYS A 76 19.20 16.00 13.24
C LYS A 76 19.62 16.73 14.50
N GLY A 77 20.06 16.14 15.55
CA GLY A 77 20.50 17.15 16.49
C GLY A 77 20.81 16.80 17.90
N ALA A 78 20.32 15.74 18.45
CA ALA A 78 20.72 15.39 19.80
C ALA A 78 22.08 14.65 19.76
N PRO A 79 23.16 15.24 20.23
CA PRO A 79 24.47 14.56 20.24
C PRO A 79 24.36 13.22 20.97
N ALA A 80 24.71 12.14 20.31
CA ALA A 80 24.62 10.82 20.89
C ALA A 80 25.53 10.60 22.10
N ALA A 81 26.61 11.42 22.23
CA ALA A 81 27.70 11.14 23.10
C ALA A 81 27.71 11.94 24.41
N GLU A 82 26.94 13.00 24.58
CA GLU A 82 27.01 13.82 25.79
C GLU A 82 25.86 13.53 26.75
N ASN A 83 26.14 13.20 27.99
CA ASN A 83 25.14 13.01 29.03
C ASN A 83 24.36 14.31 29.28
N GLY A 84 23.04 14.19 29.44
CA GLY A 84 22.11 15.30 29.66
C GLY A 84 21.67 16.04 28.41
N LYS A 85 22.29 15.83 27.25
CA LYS A 85 21.89 16.46 26.00
C LYS A 85 20.94 15.57 25.21
N GLY A 86 19.78 16.13 24.83
CA GLY A 86 18.76 15.42 24.08
C GLY A 86 18.07 14.29 24.84
N GLU A 87 18.17 14.27 26.17
CA GLU A 87 17.54 13.27 27.01
C GLU A 87 16.01 13.47 27.06
N ILE A 88 15.28 12.36 27.04
CA ILE A 88 13.85 12.32 27.35
C ILE A 88 13.72 11.75 28.75
N VAL A 89 13.42 12.62 29.72
CA VAL A 89 13.30 12.29 31.11
C VAL A 89 11.83 12.08 31.45
N ILE A 90 11.45 10.88 31.88
CA ILE A 90 10.09 10.51 32.25
C ILE A 90 10.07 10.25 33.76
N ASN A 91 9.31 11.04 34.51
CA ASN A 91 9.25 10.92 35.97
C ASN A 91 8.30 9.79 36.41
N HIS A 92 7.14 9.65 35.76
CA HIS A 92 6.15 8.59 35.97
C HIS A 92 5.60 8.12 34.64
N ALA A 93 5.30 6.83 34.52
CA ALA A 93 4.66 6.25 33.37
C ALA A 93 3.47 5.36 33.79
N ASP A 94 2.38 5.44 33.07
CA ASP A 94 1.25 4.52 33.24
C ASP A 94 1.63 3.11 32.75
N PRO A 95 1.09 2.03 33.35
CA PRO A 95 1.36 0.66 32.93
C PRO A 95 1.08 0.45 31.46
N GLY A 96 2.03 -0.20 30.76
CA GLY A 96 1.92 -0.50 29.33
C GLY A 96 2.34 0.65 28.39
N SER A 97 2.80 1.77 28.94
CA SER A 97 3.34 2.87 28.12
C SER A 97 4.67 2.50 27.45
N SER A 98 4.91 3.04 26.26
CA SER A 98 6.20 2.81 25.58
C SER A 98 6.69 4.04 24.80
N VAL A 99 8.01 4.16 24.73
CA VAL A 99 8.72 5.12 23.87
C VAL A 99 9.49 4.35 22.82
N THR A 100 9.35 4.73 21.55
CA THR A 100 10.11 4.16 20.43
C THR A 100 11.14 5.18 19.96
N LEU A 101 12.41 4.90 20.18
CA LEU A 101 13.52 5.70 19.66
C LEU A 101 13.71 5.39 18.17
N ARG A 102 13.78 6.42 17.34
CA ARG A 102 13.97 6.28 15.90
C ARG A 102 15.14 7.13 15.45
N SER A 103 16.05 6.54 14.65
CA SER A 103 17.16 7.22 14.00
C SER A 103 17.72 6.40 12.85
N SER A 104 18.65 6.97 12.09
CA SER A 104 19.49 6.23 11.15
C SER A 104 20.90 6.06 11.72
N VAL A 105 21.59 5.01 11.29
CA VAL A 105 23.00 4.79 11.63
C VAL A 105 23.85 5.96 11.14
N GLU A 106 23.53 6.51 9.97
CA GLU A 106 24.26 7.64 9.39
C GLU A 106 24.11 8.91 10.25
N ALA A 107 22.88 9.25 10.65
CA ALA A 107 22.62 10.39 11.53
C ALA A 107 23.35 10.26 12.88
N LEU A 108 23.38 9.04 13.46
CA LEU A 108 24.09 8.81 14.71
C LEU A 108 25.62 8.89 14.55
N LYS A 109 26.18 8.47 13.42
CA LYS A 109 27.60 8.61 13.09
C LYS A 109 28.02 10.08 12.97
N GLU A 110 27.24 10.87 12.24
CA GLU A 110 27.49 12.31 12.09
C GLU A 110 27.50 13.04 13.44
N GLN A 111 26.57 12.71 14.32
CA GLN A 111 26.44 13.33 15.63
C GLN A 111 27.56 12.94 16.59
N ALA A 112 28.06 11.71 16.51
CA ALA A 112 29.03 11.17 17.43
C ALA A 112 30.50 11.35 17.00
N ASN A 113 30.70 11.73 15.72
CA ASN A 113 32.03 11.78 15.08
C ASN A 113 32.83 10.46 15.25
N ALA A 114 32.14 9.31 15.36
CA ALA A 114 32.69 7.99 15.61
C ALA A 114 31.92 6.91 14.88
N GLU A 115 32.56 5.78 14.58
CA GLU A 115 31.87 4.56 14.23
C GLU A 115 30.94 4.16 15.38
N ILE A 116 29.64 3.86 15.04
CA ILE A 116 28.72 3.37 16.05
C ILE A 116 28.97 1.88 16.21
N PRO A 117 29.48 1.44 17.38
CA PRO A 117 29.54 0.05 17.74
C PRO A 117 28.11 -0.52 17.74
N GLY A 118 27.94 -1.82 17.88
CA GLY A 118 26.61 -2.45 17.94
C GLY A 118 25.67 -1.79 18.96
N LEU A 119 24.38 -2.05 18.86
CA LEU A 119 23.34 -1.42 19.66
C LEU A 119 23.61 -1.46 21.18
N ALA A 120 24.29 -2.48 21.66
CA ALA A 120 24.66 -2.68 23.08
C ALA A 120 25.55 -1.58 23.66
N GLU A 121 26.41 -0.99 22.84
CA GLU A 121 27.34 0.07 23.26
C GLU A 121 26.78 1.45 22.93
N ASN A 122 25.60 1.51 22.35
CA ASN A 122 25.04 2.71 21.80
C ASN A 122 24.52 3.66 22.89
N GLN A 123 25.12 4.83 23.00
CA GLN A 123 24.69 5.92 23.88
C GLN A 123 23.28 6.43 23.52
N PHE A 124 22.79 6.11 22.32
CA PHE A 124 21.48 6.51 21.84
C PHE A 124 20.34 5.99 22.73
N VAL A 125 20.36 4.72 23.12
CA VAL A 125 19.34 4.14 24.01
C VAL A 125 19.30 4.82 25.36
N LYS A 126 20.49 5.25 25.87
CA LYS A 126 20.66 5.93 27.17
C LYS A 126 20.04 7.33 27.22
N LYS A 127 19.55 7.87 26.08
CA LYS A 127 18.80 9.13 26.04
C LYS A 127 17.43 9.03 26.72
N ILE A 128 16.89 7.84 26.92
CA ILE A 128 15.69 7.64 27.75
C ILE A 128 16.11 7.48 29.20
N VAL A 129 15.61 8.39 30.05
CA VAL A 129 15.79 8.36 31.50
C VAL A 129 14.43 8.19 32.14
N TYR A 130 14.23 7.10 32.87
CA TYR A 130 13.00 6.80 33.58
C TYR A 130 13.17 6.86 35.09
N ASN A 131 12.85 8.01 35.69
CA ASN A 131 12.97 8.22 37.13
C ASN A 131 12.05 7.34 37.97
N GLY A 132 10.90 6.92 37.41
CA GLY A 132 10.01 5.94 38.03
C GLY A 132 10.69 4.59 38.30
N TYR A 133 11.63 4.18 37.45
CA TYR A 133 12.40 2.94 37.62
C TYR A 133 13.18 2.92 38.94
N THR A 134 13.84 4.02 39.30
CA THR A 134 14.58 4.14 40.56
C THR A 134 13.67 4.09 41.80
N LYS A 135 12.37 4.28 41.62
CA LYS A 135 11.30 4.18 42.64
C LYS A 135 10.58 2.84 42.64
N GLY A 136 11.02 1.89 41.81
CA GLY A 136 10.45 0.56 41.72
C GLY A 136 9.37 0.39 40.64
N GLU A 137 9.05 1.41 39.84
CA GLU A 137 8.12 1.28 38.72
C GLU A 137 8.71 0.47 37.57
N ARG A 138 7.89 -0.35 36.91
CA ARG A 138 8.24 -1.18 35.73
C ARG A 138 7.24 -0.99 34.60
N ASN A 139 6.79 0.25 34.40
CA ASN A 139 5.64 0.59 33.57
C ASN A 139 6.04 1.04 32.15
N LEU A 140 7.29 1.46 31.96
CA LEU A 140 7.75 2.02 30.69
C LEU A 140 8.47 0.96 29.84
N GLY A 141 7.96 0.72 28.64
CA GLY A 141 8.68 -0.01 27.59
C GLY A 141 9.54 0.93 26.74
N VAL A 142 10.70 0.47 26.31
CA VAL A 142 11.56 1.19 25.37
C VAL A 142 11.80 0.31 24.16
N ASN A 143 11.49 0.84 22.98
CA ASN A 143 11.76 0.21 21.70
C ASN A 143 12.76 1.06 20.92
N VAL A 144 13.49 0.43 20.01
CA VAL A 144 14.42 1.09 19.09
C VAL A 144 14.04 0.69 17.67
N HIS A 145 14.03 1.66 16.78
CA HIS A 145 13.88 1.49 15.35
C HIS A 145 15.01 2.24 14.67
N LEU A 146 16.03 1.49 14.20
CA LEU A 146 17.26 2.06 13.67
C LEU A 146 17.39 1.68 12.18
N GLU A 147 17.31 2.66 11.31
CA GLU A 147 17.58 2.46 9.89
C GLU A 147 19.08 2.32 9.65
N THR A 148 19.46 1.17 9.07
CA THR A 148 20.86 0.85 8.81
C THR A 148 21.33 1.26 7.41
N GLY A 149 20.39 1.65 6.56
CA GLY A 149 20.59 2.13 5.19
C GLY A 149 19.27 2.45 4.53
N VAL A 150 19.30 2.79 3.23
CA VAL A 150 18.11 3.10 2.42
C VAL A 150 17.35 1.83 2.09
N ILE A 151 18.08 0.79 1.64
CA ILE A 151 17.50 -0.51 1.26
C ILE A 151 17.83 -1.64 2.24
N SER A 152 18.75 -1.38 3.17
CA SER A 152 19.14 -2.36 4.18
C SER A 152 18.04 -2.60 5.21
N PRO A 153 17.92 -3.82 5.75
CA PRO A 153 16.94 -4.11 6.79
C PRO A 153 17.07 -3.18 8.00
N THR A 154 15.94 -2.72 8.52
CA THR A 154 15.91 -1.91 9.74
C THR A 154 16.16 -2.77 10.96
N LEU A 155 17.03 -2.31 11.86
CA LEU A 155 17.31 -2.95 13.13
C LEU A 155 16.27 -2.49 14.16
N ASN A 156 15.60 -3.45 14.80
CA ASN A 156 14.65 -3.19 15.87
C ASN A 156 15.14 -3.83 17.16
N ALA A 157 14.96 -3.12 18.27
CA ALA A 157 15.20 -3.66 19.60
C ALA A 157 13.99 -3.39 20.49
N LYS A 158 13.64 -4.37 21.32
CA LYS A 158 12.64 -4.23 22.38
C LYS A 158 13.33 -4.51 23.71
N LEU A 159 13.45 -3.46 24.52
CA LEU A 159 14.04 -3.55 25.84
C LEU A 159 13.03 -4.16 26.82
N SER A 160 13.54 -4.95 27.75
CA SER A 160 12.77 -5.42 28.89
C SER A 160 12.44 -4.23 29.82
N PRO A 161 11.32 -4.25 30.56
CA PRO A 161 11.05 -3.26 31.61
C PRO A 161 12.12 -3.16 32.72
N ASP A 162 13.01 -4.15 32.79
CA ASP A 162 14.15 -4.17 33.70
C ASP A 162 15.46 -3.62 33.06
N ASP A 163 15.44 -3.29 31.78
CA ASP A 163 16.65 -2.84 31.06
C ASP A 163 16.93 -1.34 31.29
N PHE A 164 17.14 -1.00 32.58
CA PHE A 164 17.55 0.34 33.03
C PHE A 164 18.72 0.21 34.02
N ASP A 165 19.62 1.17 33.99
CA ASP A 165 20.73 1.27 34.97
C ASP A 165 20.25 1.85 36.33
N ALA A 166 21.14 1.94 37.30
CA ALA A 166 20.84 2.48 38.62
C ALA A 166 20.42 3.97 38.61
N ALA A 167 20.74 4.70 37.55
CA ALA A 167 20.33 6.08 37.33
C ALA A 167 19.02 6.21 36.53
N GLY A 168 18.38 5.08 36.21
CA GLY A 168 17.15 5.04 35.40
C GLY A 168 17.39 5.26 33.91
N ARG A 169 18.60 5.14 33.37
CA ARG A 169 18.88 5.22 31.95
C ARG A 169 18.60 3.88 31.28
N ALA A 170 17.87 3.90 30.17
CA ALA A 170 17.63 2.69 29.39
C ALA A 170 18.97 2.14 28.85
N MET A 171 19.10 0.83 28.86
CA MET A 171 20.28 0.12 28.40
C MET A 171 19.94 -1.18 27.70
N VAL A 172 20.73 -1.54 26.71
CA VAL A 172 20.63 -2.85 26.08
C VAL A 172 21.25 -3.91 27.00
N SER A 173 20.54 -5.01 27.21
CA SER A 173 20.96 -6.15 28.02
C SER A 173 20.88 -7.46 27.24
N ASN A 174 21.25 -8.57 27.88
CA ASN A 174 21.06 -9.90 27.32
C ASN A 174 19.59 -10.34 27.24
N LYS A 175 18.66 -9.59 27.84
CA LYS A 175 17.21 -9.79 27.75
C LYS A 175 16.57 -8.98 26.62
N THR A 176 17.29 -8.03 26.04
CA THR A 176 16.81 -7.22 24.94
C THR A 176 16.54 -8.11 23.71
N VAL A 177 15.33 -8.03 23.16
CA VAL A 177 14.96 -8.78 21.95
C VAL A 177 15.37 -7.95 20.73
N LEU A 178 16.29 -8.50 19.93
CA LEU A 178 16.74 -7.91 18.67
C LEU A 178 16.01 -8.58 17.51
N SER A 179 15.61 -7.80 16.52
CA SER A 179 15.01 -8.29 15.28
C SER A 179 15.31 -7.34 14.12
N THR A 180 15.11 -7.83 12.91
CA THR A 180 15.19 -6.99 11.71
C THR A 180 13.85 -6.98 10.99
N SER A 181 13.54 -5.86 10.36
CA SER A 181 12.38 -5.71 9.46
C SER A 181 12.82 -5.20 8.09
N GLU A 182 11.98 -5.38 7.09
CA GLU A 182 12.20 -4.78 5.78
C GLU A 182 12.29 -3.25 5.90
N SER A 183 13.22 -2.62 5.18
CA SER A 183 13.31 -1.16 5.09
C SER A 183 11.97 -0.55 4.66
N GLU A 184 11.57 0.57 5.25
CA GLU A 184 10.34 1.28 4.87
C GLU A 184 10.37 1.72 3.40
N ILE A 185 11.53 2.08 2.87
CA ILE A 185 11.73 2.42 1.45
C ILE A 185 11.51 1.20 0.55
N VAL A 186 12.05 0.04 0.91
CA VAL A 186 11.83 -1.22 0.16
C VAL A 186 10.37 -1.62 0.23
N SER A 187 9.74 -1.54 1.40
CA SER A 187 8.31 -1.83 1.60
C SER A 187 7.41 -0.92 0.76
N GLY A 188 7.73 0.37 0.70
CA GLY A 188 7.04 1.34 -0.16
C GLY A 188 7.24 1.05 -1.65
N ALA A 189 8.46 0.80 -2.11
CA ALA A 189 8.77 0.46 -3.50
C ALA A 189 8.12 -0.87 -3.93
N LYS A 190 8.07 -1.87 -3.04
CA LYS A 190 7.32 -3.12 -3.21
C LYS A 190 5.83 -2.84 -3.43
N SER A 191 5.24 -1.93 -2.65
CA SER A 191 3.86 -1.51 -2.80
C SER A 191 3.61 -0.81 -4.14
N ALA A 192 4.56 0.04 -4.58
CA ALA A 192 4.51 0.66 -5.89
C ALA A 192 4.49 -0.37 -7.02
N LEU A 193 5.35 -1.38 -6.99
CA LEU A 193 5.36 -2.47 -7.98
C LEU A 193 4.05 -3.28 -7.93
N ALA A 194 3.51 -3.56 -6.75
CA ALA A 194 2.25 -4.28 -6.59
C ALA A 194 1.06 -3.53 -7.21
N SER A 195 1.09 -2.19 -7.24
CA SER A 195 0.04 -1.39 -7.87
C SER A 195 -0.14 -1.67 -9.37
N SER A 196 0.95 -2.02 -10.09
CA SER A 196 0.88 -2.44 -11.50
C SER A 196 0.17 -3.77 -11.68
N VAL A 197 0.40 -4.73 -10.77
CA VAL A 197 -0.29 -6.03 -10.80
C VAL A 197 -1.78 -5.84 -10.50
N MET A 198 -2.14 -4.96 -9.57
CA MET A 198 -3.54 -4.60 -9.28
C MET A 198 -4.21 -3.98 -10.51
N GLN A 199 -3.54 -3.05 -11.20
CA GLN A 199 -4.06 -2.44 -12.42
C GLN A 199 -4.27 -3.47 -13.52
N MET A 200 -3.33 -4.38 -13.75
CA MET A 200 -3.49 -5.47 -14.70
C MET A 200 -4.68 -6.36 -14.33
N ARG A 201 -4.85 -6.69 -13.04
CA ARG A 201 -5.97 -7.51 -12.55
C ARG A 201 -7.32 -6.81 -12.71
N ALA A 202 -7.39 -5.49 -12.48
CA ALA A 202 -8.58 -4.69 -12.73
C ALA A 202 -8.99 -4.71 -14.20
N ASP A 203 -8.02 -4.71 -15.13
CA ASP A 203 -8.25 -4.73 -16.56
C ASP A 203 -8.66 -6.13 -17.09
N THR A 204 -8.17 -7.21 -16.51
CA THR A 204 -8.32 -8.56 -17.06
C THR A 204 -9.78 -9.03 -17.20
N ASN A 205 -10.67 -8.63 -16.29
CA ASN A 205 -12.03 -9.17 -16.17
C ASN A 205 -13.15 -8.36 -16.83
N ASP A 206 -12.85 -7.26 -17.46
CA ASP A 206 -13.87 -6.30 -17.85
C ASP A 206 -14.61 -6.63 -19.16
N LEU A 207 -13.97 -7.32 -20.11
CA LEU A 207 -14.60 -7.70 -21.37
C LEU A 207 -15.56 -8.89 -21.25
N GLN A 208 -15.36 -9.78 -20.31
CA GLN A 208 -16.28 -10.91 -20.12
C GLN A 208 -17.68 -10.49 -19.69
N ARG A 209 -17.75 -9.48 -18.84
CA ARG A 209 -19.01 -8.86 -18.45
C ARG A 209 -19.73 -8.28 -19.67
N ARG A 210 -18.97 -7.74 -20.60
CA ARG A 210 -19.45 -7.25 -21.88
C ARG A 210 -20.06 -8.36 -22.77
N LEU A 211 -19.42 -9.52 -22.85
CA LEU A 211 -19.87 -10.62 -23.69
C LEU A 211 -21.19 -11.23 -23.20
N GLY A 212 -21.47 -11.16 -21.89
CA GLY A 212 -22.77 -11.48 -21.33
C GLY A 212 -23.93 -10.68 -21.95
N ASP A 213 -23.70 -9.38 -22.18
CA ASP A 213 -24.67 -8.48 -22.80
C ASP A 213 -24.82 -8.69 -24.32
N VAL A 214 -23.67 -8.95 -24.99
CA VAL A 214 -23.67 -9.27 -26.44
C VAL A 214 -24.50 -10.49 -26.74
N ARG A 215 -24.55 -11.48 -25.87
CA ARG A 215 -25.35 -12.69 -26.00
C ARG A 215 -26.86 -12.43 -26.03
N LEU A 216 -27.31 -11.32 -25.48
CA LEU A 216 -28.72 -10.93 -25.48
C LEU A 216 -29.17 -10.21 -26.77
N ASN A 217 -28.20 -9.58 -27.49
CA ASN A 217 -28.47 -8.72 -28.64
C ASN A 217 -27.56 -9.07 -29.82
N SER A 218 -27.54 -10.35 -30.20
CA SER A 218 -26.52 -10.95 -31.06
C SER A 218 -26.72 -10.74 -32.57
N ASP A 219 -27.68 -9.94 -33.00
CA ASP A 219 -28.11 -10.05 -34.40
C ASP A 219 -27.37 -9.20 -35.42
N ASN A 220 -26.64 -8.18 -34.98
CA ASN A 220 -25.97 -7.24 -35.89
C ASN A 220 -24.58 -6.81 -35.41
N GLN A 221 -23.83 -6.19 -36.32
CA GLN A 221 -22.60 -5.45 -35.99
C GLN A 221 -22.93 -4.21 -35.15
N GLY A 222 -21.99 -3.77 -34.31
CA GLY A 222 -22.21 -2.59 -33.49
C GLY A 222 -20.97 -1.99 -32.92
N VAL A 223 -21.07 -0.72 -32.58
CA VAL A 223 -20.06 0.00 -31.78
C VAL A 223 -20.51 0.11 -30.34
N TRP A 224 -19.56 0.16 -29.45
CA TRP A 224 -19.84 0.30 -28.02
C TRP A 224 -18.75 1.11 -27.30
N GLY A 225 -19.17 1.77 -26.24
CA GLY A 225 -18.30 2.45 -25.31
C GLY A 225 -18.59 2.01 -23.87
N LYS A 226 -17.58 1.92 -23.04
CA LYS A 226 -17.68 1.54 -21.63
C LYS A 226 -16.74 2.34 -20.75
N TYR A 227 -17.25 2.76 -19.62
CA TYR A 227 -16.49 3.30 -18.51
C TYR A 227 -16.45 2.31 -17.36
N ILE A 228 -15.30 2.25 -16.67
CA ILE A 228 -15.05 1.37 -15.54
C ILE A 228 -14.39 2.22 -14.46
N GLY A 229 -14.95 2.20 -13.27
CA GLY A 229 -14.36 2.84 -12.10
C GLY A 229 -14.37 1.90 -10.91
N GLY A 230 -13.34 1.96 -10.07
CA GLY A 230 -13.29 1.08 -8.92
C GLY A 230 -12.19 1.43 -7.92
N LYS A 231 -12.25 0.71 -6.81
CA LYS A 231 -11.25 0.76 -5.75
C LYS A 231 -10.83 -0.64 -5.36
N SER A 232 -9.53 -0.87 -5.29
CA SER A 232 -8.95 -2.12 -4.80
C SER A 232 -7.88 -1.85 -3.76
N LYS A 233 -7.59 -2.83 -2.91
CA LYS A 233 -6.56 -2.72 -1.86
C LYS A 233 -5.80 -4.03 -1.69
N ILE A 234 -4.55 -3.90 -1.23
CA ILE A 234 -3.73 -4.98 -0.63
C ILE A 234 -3.32 -4.50 0.76
N THR A 235 -3.36 -5.37 1.77
CA THR A 235 -3.05 -5.00 3.16
C THR A 235 -2.02 -5.92 3.83
N ASP A 236 -1.75 -7.10 3.31
CA ASP A 236 -0.91 -8.10 3.95
C ASP A 236 0.56 -8.03 3.51
N SER A 237 0.88 -8.48 2.31
CA SER A 237 2.26 -8.57 1.81
C SER A 237 2.81 -7.28 1.23
N ALA A 238 1.93 -6.32 0.97
CA ALA A 238 2.17 -4.93 0.59
C ALA A 238 1.00 -4.07 1.08
N TYR A 239 1.17 -2.76 1.14
CA TYR A 239 0.06 -1.85 1.47
C TYR A 239 -0.22 -0.94 0.29
N VAL A 240 -1.36 -1.16 -0.37
CA VAL A 240 -1.80 -0.37 -1.53
C VAL A 240 -3.30 -0.12 -1.43
N ASN A 241 -3.71 1.14 -1.50
CA ASN A 241 -5.07 1.55 -1.80
C ASN A 241 -5.09 2.17 -3.19
N GLN A 242 -5.73 1.53 -4.16
CA GLN A 242 -5.74 2.00 -5.54
C GLN A 242 -7.14 2.35 -6.00
N ASN A 243 -7.31 3.58 -6.47
CA ASN A 243 -8.48 4.01 -7.23
C ASN A 243 -8.13 3.99 -8.72
N TYR A 244 -8.98 3.45 -9.55
CA TYR A 244 -8.76 3.37 -10.99
C TYR A 244 -9.99 3.75 -11.80
N ASN A 245 -9.72 4.31 -12.99
CA ASN A 245 -10.71 4.67 -13.98
C ASN A 245 -10.24 4.23 -15.36
N MET A 246 -11.11 3.60 -16.13
CA MET A 246 -10.79 3.13 -17.48
C MET A 246 -11.94 3.42 -18.44
N ALA A 247 -11.60 3.78 -19.65
CA ALA A 247 -12.54 3.91 -20.77
C ALA A 247 -12.17 2.90 -21.86
N GLN A 248 -13.18 2.35 -22.48
CA GLN A 248 -13.02 1.42 -23.59
C GLN A 248 -13.96 1.81 -24.71
N ILE A 249 -13.51 1.65 -25.96
CA ILE A 249 -14.32 1.75 -27.15
C ILE A 249 -14.05 0.55 -28.04
N GLY A 250 -15.08 -0.04 -28.59
CA GLY A 250 -14.92 -1.25 -29.40
C GLY A 250 -15.98 -1.40 -30.48
N TYR A 251 -15.68 -2.31 -31.38
CA TYR A 251 -16.54 -2.74 -32.46
C TYR A 251 -16.60 -4.25 -32.49
N ASP A 252 -17.77 -4.80 -32.78
CA ASP A 252 -17.94 -6.23 -33.03
C ASP A 252 -18.93 -6.50 -34.15
N THR A 253 -18.80 -7.68 -34.75
CA THR A 253 -19.65 -8.16 -35.83
C THR A 253 -19.92 -9.66 -35.71
N LYS A 254 -21.07 -10.09 -36.21
CA LYS A 254 -21.44 -11.50 -36.26
C LYS A 254 -20.83 -12.17 -37.47
N ARG A 255 -20.18 -13.32 -37.26
CA ARG A 255 -19.62 -14.19 -38.28
C ARG A 255 -20.06 -15.64 -38.03
N GLY A 256 -21.12 -16.05 -38.68
CA GLY A 256 -21.80 -17.33 -38.42
C GLY A 256 -22.31 -17.38 -36.96
N ASN A 257 -21.87 -18.36 -36.19
CA ASN A 257 -22.24 -18.52 -34.77
C ASN A 257 -21.27 -17.79 -33.81
N TRP A 258 -20.34 -17.01 -34.36
CA TRP A 258 -19.42 -16.22 -33.60
C TRP A 258 -19.76 -14.74 -33.66
N ILE A 259 -19.57 -14.04 -32.52
CA ILE A 259 -19.44 -12.60 -32.49
C ILE A 259 -17.96 -12.33 -32.25
N VAL A 260 -17.34 -11.60 -33.14
CA VAL A 260 -15.91 -11.26 -33.05
C VAL A 260 -15.74 -9.75 -33.01
N GLY A 261 -14.81 -9.27 -32.21
CA GLY A 261 -14.60 -7.85 -32.06
C GLY A 261 -13.23 -7.48 -31.54
N GLY A 262 -13.00 -6.18 -31.55
CA GLY A 262 -11.82 -5.55 -30.98
C GLY A 262 -12.16 -4.30 -30.20
N ALA A 263 -11.28 -3.92 -29.29
CA ALA A 263 -11.42 -2.73 -28.47
C ALA A 263 -10.09 -2.08 -28.20
N LEU A 264 -10.14 -0.75 -28.04
CA LEU A 264 -9.08 0.06 -27.47
C LEU A 264 -9.45 0.38 -26.03
N LEU A 265 -8.46 0.47 -25.18
CA LEU A 265 -8.63 0.84 -23.78
C LEU A 265 -7.61 1.90 -23.38
N TYR A 266 -8.04 2.78 -22.48
CA TYR A 266 -7.20 3.72 -21.79
C TYR A 266 -7.67 3.84 -20.34
N GLY A 267 -6.72 3.85 -19.40
CA GLY A 267 -7.02 3.94 -17.98
C GLY A 267 -5.98 4.71 -17.21
N THR A 268 -6.38 5.17 -16.04
CA THR A 268 -5.53 5.82 -15.05
C THR A 268 -5.78 5.22 -13.68
N ASN A 269 -4.78 5.25 -12.83
CA ASN A 269 -4.93 4.90 -11.42
C ASN A 269 -4.16 5.86 -10.54
N ASN A 270 -4.61 6.00 -9.29
CA ASN A 270 -3.89 6.64 -8.21
C ASN A 270 -3.81 5.63 -7.06
N SER A 271 -2.64 5.51 -6.47
CA SER A 271 -2.35 4.54 -5.41
C SER A 271 -1.76 5.26 -4.21
N ASP A 272 -2.31 4.95 -3.04
CA ASP A 272 -1.75 5.36 -1.76
C ASP A 272 -1.05 4.15 -1.12
N TYR A 273 0.17 4.36 -0.64
CA TYR A 273 0.97 3.37 0.09
C TYR A 273 0.99 3.73 1.56
N ALA A 274 1.51 2.86 2.42
CA ALA A 274 1.64 3.16 3.85
C ALA A 274 2.45 4.45 4.08
N LEU A 275 3.52 4.64 3.31
CA LEU A 275 4.41 5.80 3.35
C LEU A 275 4.70 6.26 1.91
N GLY A 276 3.73 6.93 1.29
CA GLY A 276 3.90 7.44 -0.07
C GLY A 276 2.70 7.25 -0.98
N SER A 277 2.89 7.58 -2.24
CA SER A 277 1.85 7.48 -3.26
C SER A 277 2.44 7.26 -4.66
N GLY A 278 1.56 6.91 -5.58
CA GLY A 278 1.94 6.75 -6.98
C GLY A 278 0.75 6.92 -7.92
N SER A 279 1.04 7.09 -9.19
CA SER A 279 0.04 7.13 -10.23
C SER A 279 0.41 6.25 -11.41
N GLY A 280 -0.59 5.87 -12.20
CA GLY A 280 -0.36 5.04 -13.37
C GLY A 280 -1.29 5.35 -14.52
N LYS A 281 -0.80 5.03 -15.73
CA LYS A 281 -1.57 5.11 -16.97
C LYS A 281 -1.45 3.79 -17.71
N THR A 282 -2.57 3.33 -18.26
CA THR A 282 -2.63 2.10 -19.04
C THR A 282 -3.23 2.42 -20.41
N ALA A 283 -2.62 1.91 -21.46
CA ALA A 283 -3.19 1.92 -22.79
C ALA A 283 -3.06 0.52 -23.39
N GLY A 284 -4.08 0.07 -24.11
CA GLY A 284 -4.06 -1.28 -24.63
C GLY A 284 -5.11 -1.55 -25.68
N LEU A 285 -5.08 -2.77 -26.15
CA LEU A 285 -6.02 -3.30 -27.15
C LEU A 285 -6.48 -4.70 -26.73
N ALA A 286 -7.66 -5.05 -27.17
CA ALA A 286 -8.24 -6.35 -26.93
C ALA A 286 -8.91 -6.89 -28.20
N PHE A 287 -8.84 -8.20 -28.36
CA PHE A 287 -9.61 -8.97 -29.34
C PHE A 287 -10.45 -10.00 -28.60
N TYR A 288 -11.65 -10.22 -29.07
CA TYR A 288 -12.55 -11.17 -28.43
C TYR A 288 -13.44 -11.89 -29.43
N GLY A 289 -13.84 -13.08 -29.04
CA GLY A 289 -14.81 -13.90 -29.74
C GLY A 289 -15.77 -14.55 -28.74
N ALA A 290 -17.07 -14.49 -29.05
CA ALA A 290 -18.11 -15.17 -28.30
C ALA A 290 -18.89 -16.11 -29.24
N LYS A 291 -18.92 -17.39 -28.89
CA LYS A 291 -19.71 -18.41 -29.63
C LYS A 291 -20.92 -18.80 -28.83
N GLN A 292 -22.08 -18.70 -29.47
CA GLN A 292 -23.33 -19.21 -28.91
C GLN A 292 -23.72 -20.52 -29.59
N PHE A 293 -24.17 -21.48 -28.81
CA PHE A 293 -24.71 -22.76 -29.27
C PHE A 293 -26.23 -22.77 -29.12
N ASN A 294 -26.91 -23.55 -29.97
CA ASN A 294 -28.39 -23.60 -30.02
C ASN A 294 -29.02 -24.13 -28.72
N ASP A 295 -28.25 -24.84 -27.89
CA ASP A 295 -28.73 -25.44 -26.64
C ASP A 295 -28.47 -24.56 -25.40
N GLY A 296 -28.09 -23.29 -25.61
CA GLY A 296 -27.82 -22.31 -24.58
C GLY A 296 -26.37 -22.34 -24.01
N ARG A 297 -25.50 -23.24 -24.48
CA ARG A 297 -24.07 -23.21 -24.17
C ARG A 297 -23.41 -22.01 -24.86
N TYR A 298 -22.30 -21.57 -24.29
CA TYR A 298 -21.47 -20.51 -24.88
C TYR A 298 -19.99 -20.72 -24.57
N LEU A 299 -19.14 -20.14 -25.41
CA LEU A 299 -17.71 -20.08 -25.24
C LEU A 299 -17.24 -18.66 -25.56
N ASP A 300 -16.60 -18.02 -24.59
CA ASP A 300 -16.03 -16.69 -24.72
C ASP A 300 -14.50 -16.78 -24.65
N ILE A 301 -13.83 -16.09 -25.55
CA ILE A 301 -12.37 -16.01 -25.64
C ILE A 301 -11.98 -14.54 -25.70
N ILE A 302 -11.05 -14.09 -24.87
CA ILE A 302 -10.58 -12.71 -24.83
C ILE A 302 -9.04 -12.71 -24.76
N ALA A 303 -8.41 -12.01 -25.68
CA ALA A 303 -6.96 -11.74 -25.63
C ALA A 303 -6.74 -10.23 -25.52
N LYS A 304 -5.84 -9.81 -24.62
CA LYS A 304 -5.49 -8.41 -24.40
C LYS A 304 -3.98 -8.21 -24.37
N GLY A 305 -3.57 -7.01 -24.81
CA GLY A 305 -2.22 -6.50 -24.65
C GLY A 305 -2.25 -5.06 -24.16
N ASN A 306 -1.50 -4.76 -23.10
CA ASN A 306 -1.50 -3.46 -22.44
C ASN A 306 -0.07 -2.96 -22.22
N ARG A 307 0.11 -1.66 -22.24
CA ARG A 307 1.29 -0.97 -21.74
C ARG A 307 0.92 -0.11 -20.57
N LEU A 308 1.63 -0.32 -19.46
CA LEU A 308 1.46 0.42 -18.22
C LEU A 308 2.67 1.35 -18.04
N LYS A 309 2.41 2.58 -17.63
CA LYS A 309 3.42 3.52 -17.16
C LYS A 309 3.04 3.94 -15.75
N ASN A 310 3.97 3.82 -14.82
CA ASN A 310 3.75 4.13 -13.41
C ASN A 310 4.84 5.07 -12.91
N ASP A 311 4.48 5.93 -12.00
CA ASP A 311 5.37 6.78 -11.23
C ASP A 311 5.03 6.62 -9.73
N PHE A 312 6.02 6.78 -8.86
CA PHE A 312 5.83 6.68 -7.43
C PHE A 312 6.82 7.55 -6.67
N THR A 313 6.42 7.94 -5.48
CA THR A 313 7.28 8.50 -4.44
C THR A 313 6.93 7.83 -3.12
N VAL A 314 7.91 7.25 -2.47
CA VAL A 314 7.80 6.63 -1.16
C VAL A 314 8.82 7.27 -0.23
N HIS A 315 8.55 7.26 1.06
CA HIS A 315 9.44 7.84 2.06
C HIS A 315 9.49 6.95 3.29
N ASN A 316 10.58 7.06 4.02
CA ASN A 316 10.63 6.48 5.34
C ASN A 316 10.12 7.47 6.40
N SER A 317 9.99 6.99 7.61
CA SER A 317 9.54 7.80 8.75
C SER A 317 10.57 8.84 9.20
N LEU A 318 11.80 8.80 8.71
CA LEU A 318 12.89 9.72 9.03
C LEU A 318 13.15 10.78 7.96
N GLY A 319 12.36 10.80 6.86
CA GLY A 319 12.40 11.83 5.84
C GLY A 319 13.25 11.52 4.61
N THR A 320 13.85 10.33 4.52
CA THR A 320 14.41 9.84 3.26
C THR A 320 13.29 9.49 2.30
N SER A 321 13.32 9.96 1.06
CA SER A 321 12.36 9.58 0.04
C SER A 321 13.04 8.93 -1.15
N LEU A 322 12.30 8.05 -1.84
CA LEU A 322 12.69 7.40 -3.08
C LEU A 322 11.60 7.65 -4.13
N SER A 323 11.99 8.21 -5.27
CA SER A 323 11.08 8.45 -6.40
C SER A 323 11.58 7.74 -7.65
N GLY A 324 10.66 7.18 -8.42
CA GLY A 324 10.99 6.50 -9.67
C GLY A 324 9.81 6.40 -10.62
N ASP A 325 10.09 6.13 -11.89
CA ASP A 325 9.11 5.78 -12.90
C ASP A 325 9.53 4.51 -13.63
N TYR A 326 8.55 3.71 -14.02
CA TYR A 326 8.79 2.45 -14.71
C TYR A 326 7.63 2.07 -15.63
N ARG A 327 7.88 1.08 -16.50
CA ARG A 327 6.92 0.66 -17.50
C ARG A 327 6.83 -0.84 -17.56
N ASN A 328 5.63 -1.36 -17.68
CA ASN A 328 5.39 -2.78 -17.89
C ASN A 328 4.56 -3.01 -19.16
N THR A 329 4.69 -4.19 -19.72
CA THR A 329 3.80 -4.71 -20.75
C THR A 329 3.00 -5.85 -20.15
N GLY A 330 1.67 -5.78 -20.25
CA GLY A 330 0.76 -6.81 -19.81
C GLY A 330 0.17 -7.56 -21.00
N ALA A 331 -0.01 -8.86 -20.86
CA ALA A 331 -0.78 -9.68 -21.77
C ALA A 331 -1.70 -10.61 -21.00
N SER A 332 -2.91 -10.85 -21.50
CA SER A 332 -3.83 -11.81 -20.90
C SER A 332 -4.65 -12.56 -21.93
N LEU A 333 -5.02 -13.79 -21.57
CA LEU A 333 -5.94 -14.66 -22.29
C LEU A 333 -6.96 -15.18 -21.31
N SER A 334 -8.24 -15.02 -21.61
CA SER A 334 -9.34 -15.55 -20.83
C SER A 334 -10.22 -16.46 -21.69
N LEU A 335 -10.67 -17.54 -21.09
CA LEU A 335 -11.57 -18.54 -21.65
C LEU A 335 -12.71 -18.79 -20.66
N GLU A 336 -13.96 -18.46 -21.03
CA GLU A 336 -15.15 -18.80 -20.24
C GLU A 336 -16.05 -19.74 -21.03
N TYR A 337 -16.46 -20.83 -20.39
CA TYR A 337 -17.48 -21.73 -20.90
C TYR A 337 -18.64 -21.81 -19.92
N GLY A 338 -19.88 -21.70 -20.43
CA GLY A 338 -21.06 -21.75 -19.59
C GLY A 338 -22.29 -22.20 -20.36
N LYS A 339 -23.41 -22.27 -19.62
CA LYS A 339 -24.72 -22.64 -20.20
C LYS A 339 -25.82 -21.83 -19.55
N ARG A 340 -26.53 -21.02 -20.36
CA ARG A 340 -27.74 -20.33 -19.91
C ARG A 340 -28.96 -21.24 -20.05
N ILE A 341 -29.54 -21.61 -18.92
CA ILE A 341 -30.72 -22.48 -18.81
C ILE A 341 -31.92 -21.59 -18.57
N LYS A 342 -32.70 -21.32 -19.62
CA LYS A 342 -33.89 -20.45 -19.60
C LYS A 342 -35.13 -21.20 -19.13
N ARG A 343 -36.01 -20.48 -18.42
CA ARG A 343 -37.35 -20.90 -18.00
C ARG A 343 -38.43 -20.10 -18.76
N ASN A 344 -39.63 -20.63 -18.87
CA ASN A 344 -40.74 -20.03 -19.66
C ASN A 344 -41.17 -18.62 -19.16
N ASN A 345 -40.84 -18.26 -17.92
CA ASN A 345 -41.20 -16.96 -17.32
C ASN A 345 -40.08 -15.90 -17.43
N GLY A 346 -39.07 -16.16 -18.27
CA GLY A 346 -37.93 -15.28 -18.47
C GLY A 346 -36.82 -15.42 -17.43
N PHE A 347 -36.99 -16.21 -16.38
CA PHE A 347 -35.90 -16.53 -15.47
C PHE A 347 -34.90 -17.46 -16.13
N TYR A 348 -33.63 -17.33 -15.73
CA TYR A 348 -32.56 -18.22 -16.16
C TYR A 348 -31.54 -18.48 -15.04
N ILE A 349 -30.81 -19.57 -15.18
CA ILE A 349 -29.67 -19.93 -14.40
C ILE A 349 -28.49 -20.07 -15.37
N ASP A 350 -27.33 -19.55 -15.00
CA ASP A 350 -26.12 -19.42 -15.85
C ASP A 350 -24.88 -19.95 -15.12
N PRO A 351 -24.68 -21.28 -15.00
CA PRO A 351 -23.44 -21.84 -14.51
C PRO A 351 -22.32 -21.62 -15.53
N SER A 352 -21.14 -21.26 -15.04
CA SER A 352 -19.96 -21.03 -15.87
C SER A 352 -18.65 -21.42 -15.18
N ALA A 353 -17.64 -21.75 -15.99
CA ALA A 353 -16.27 -21.94 -15.59
C ALA A 353 -15.37 -21.06 -16.46
N GLU A 354 -14.36 -20.44 -15.84
CA GLU A 354 -13.46 -19.51 -16.49
C GLU A 354 -12.01 -19.80 -16.10
N LEU A 355 -11.10 -19.68 -17.07
CA LEU A 355 -9.67 -19.69 -16.87
C LEU A 355 -9.07 -18.40 -17.45
N ILE A 356 -8.23 -17.75 -16.66
CA ILE A 356 -7.55 -16.51 -17.04
C ILE A 356 -6.05 -16.72 -16.85
N PHE A 357 -5.30 -16.52 -17.91
CA PHE A 357 -3.86 -16.48 -17.88
C PHE A 357 -3.40 -15.07 -18.16
N SER A 358 -2.51 -14.54 -17.35
CA SER A 358 -1.94 -13.22 -17.57
C SER A 358 -0.47 -13.16 -17.21
N ARG A 359 0.25 -12.27 -17.87
CA ARG A 359 1.66 -11.99 -17.64
C ARG A 359 1.90 -10.49 -17.67
N LEU A 360 2.51 -9.99 -16.61
CA LEU A 360 3.09 -8.64 -16.55
C LEU A 360 4.60 -8.78 -16.72
N SER A 361 5.19 -8.01 -17.63
CA SER A 361 6.65 -8.04 -17.84
C SER A 361 7.38 -7.58 -16.57
N GLY A 362 8.55 -8.14 -16.34
CA GLY A 362 9.52 -7.53 -15.43
C GLY A 362 10.02 -6.19 -15.98
N GLU A 363 10.67 -5.43 -15.12
CA GLU A 363 11.29 -4.16 -15.49
C GLU A 363 12.53 -3.92 -14.62
N SER A 364 13.54 -3.30 -15.21
CA SER A 364 14.76 -2.89 -14.54
C SER A 364 14.93 -1.38 -14.72
N PHE A 365 14.97 -0.63 -13.63
CA PHE A 365 15.01 0.82 -13.66
C PHE A 365 15.73 1.40 -12.44
N ASP A 366 16.08 2.68 -12.53
CA ASP A 366 16.70 3.44 -11.46
C ASP A 366 15.69 4.38 -10.80
N ALA A 367 15.64 4.33 -9.47
CA ALA A 367 14.92 5.28 -8.64
C ALA A 367 15.92 6.14 -7.85
N ARG A 368 15.54 7.37 -7.50
CA ARG A 368 16.43 8.33 -6.86
C ARG A 368 15.93 8.75 -5.50
N THR A 369 16.84 8.80 -4.53
CA THR A 369 16.54 9.36 -3.21
C THR A 369 16.63 10.90 -3.24
N ASN A 370 15.99 11.54 -2.26
CA ASN A 370 16.11 12.99 -2.05
C ASN A 370 17.54 13.42 -1.66
N THR A 371 18.40 12.49 -1.23
CA THR A 371 19.83 12.73 -0.96
C THR A 371 20.71 12.56 -2.20
N GLY A 372 20.14 12.22 -3.36
CA GLY A 372 20.84 12.06 -4.64
C GLY A 372 21.38 10.66 -4.91
N SER A 373 21.19 9.72 -4.01
CA SER A 373 21.59 8.32 -4.23
C SER A 373 20.65 7.62 -5.22
N THR A 374 21.19 6.61 -5.91
CA THR A 374 20.43 5.81 -6.87
C THR A 374 20.19 4.41 -6.31
N VAL A 375 18.93 3.98 -6.34
CA VAL A 375 18.51 2.60 -6.05
C VAL A 375 18.13 1.95 -7.38
N HIS A 376 18.86 0.91 -7.76
CA HIS A 376 18.52 0.09 -8.91
C HIS A 376 17.51 -0.97 -8.51
N ILE A 377 16.35 -0.97 -9.17
CA ILE A 377 15.23 -1.88 -8.90
C ILE A 377 15.06 -2.80 -10.10
N ASN A 378 15.10 -4.11 -9.85
CA ASN A 378 14.84 -5.13 -10.87
C ASN A 378 13.68 -6.00 -10.42
N SER A 379 12.54 -5.89 -11.11
CA SER A 379 11.36 -6.72 -10.86
C SER A 379 11.24 -7.85 -11.86
N ASP A 380 10.98 -9.06 -11.39
CA ASP A 380 10.69 -10.21 -12.24
C ASP A 380 9.33 -10.06 -12.92
N ALA A 381 9.15 -10.80 -14.01
CA ALA A 381 7.83 -10.91 -14.64
C ALA A 381 6.87 -11.66 -13.72
N VAL A 382 5.63 -11.14 -13.61
CA VAL A 382 4.56 -11.77 -12.84
C VAL A 382 3.67 -12.58 -13.77
N ASN A 383 3.55 -13.87 -13.49
CA ASN A 383 2.59 -14.75 -14.16
C ASN A 383 1.41 -15.01 -13.21
N SER A 384 0.20 -14.93 -13.75
CA SER A 384 -1.05 -15.19 -13.02
C SER A 384 -1.87 -16.23 -13.78
N ALA A 385 -2.48 -17.15 -13.04
CA ALA A 385 -3.40 -18.15 -13.55
C ALA A 385 -4.59 -18.23 -12.59
N ILE A 386 -5.75 -17.71 -13.01
CA ILE A 386 -6.96 -17.67 -12.19
C ILE A 386 -7.98 -18.64 -12.78
N GLY A 387 -8.49 -19.54 -11.93
CA GLY A 387 -9.67 -20.37 -12.22
C GLY A 387 -10.89 -19.80 -11.50
N ARG A 388 -12.05 -19.85 -12.17
CA ARG A 388 -13.31 -19.35 -11.62
C ARG A 388 -14.44 -20.31 -11.90
N LEU A 389 -15.24 -20.62 -10.87
CA LEU A 389 -16.49 -21.37 -11.00
C LEU A 389 -17.63 -20.48 -10.51
N GLY A 390 -18.58 -20.18 -11.40
CA GLY A 390 -19.65 -19.24 -11.15
C GLY A 390 -21.03 -19.79 -11.41
N ILE A 391 -22.00 -19.19 -10.73
CA ILE A 391 -23.43 -19.38 -11.00
C ILE A 391 -24.11 -18.02 -11.04
N GLY A 392 -24.80 -17.73 -12.13
CA GLY A 392 -25.65 -16.57 -12.31
C GLY A 392 -27.12 -16.94 -12.23
N ILE A 393 -27.93 -16.05 -11.67
CA ILE A 393 -29.39 -16.11 -11.77
C ILE A 393 -29.87 -14.77 -12.34
N GLY A 394 -30.84 -14.79 -13.22
CA GLY A 394 -31.32 -13.55 -13.79
C GLY A 394 -32.70 -13.67 -14.38
N LYS A 395 -33.21 -12.52 -14.81
CA LYS A 395 -34.51 -12.40 -15.48
C LYS A 395 -34.37 -11.55 -16.73
N GLU A 396 -34.76 -12.13 -17.86
CA GLU A 396 -34.90 -11.44 -19.13
C GLU A 396 -36.36 -10.97 -19.29
N ALA A 397 -36.54 -9.73 -19.67
CA ALA A 397 -37.78 -9.14 -20.11
C ALA A 397 -37.60 -8.65 -21.57
N LYS A 398 -38.66 -8.14 -22.19
CA LYS A 398 -38.64 -7.72 -23.61
C LYS A 398 -37.51 -6.76 -23.96
N ASN A 399 -37.21 -5.81 -23.07
CA ASN A 399 -36.23 -4.74 -23.28
C ASN A 399 -35.19 -4.64 -22.19
N SER A 400 -35.12 -5.59 -21.27
CA SER A 400 -34.18 -5.51 -20.14
C SER A 400 -33.75 -6.88 -19.65
N ASN A 401 -32.59 -6.93 -19.05
CA ASN A 401 -32.04 -8.07 -18.31
C ASN A 401 -31.48 -7.60 -17.00
N VAL A 402 -31.72 -8.34 -15.93
CA VAL A 402 -31.07 -8.13 -14.63
C VAL A 402 -30.55 -9.46 -14.13
N PHE A 403 -29.38 -9.48 -13.53
CA PHE A 403 -28.77 -10.71 -13.02
C PHE A 403 -27.95 -10.47 -11.75
N LEU A 404 -27.82 -11.53 -10.98
CA LEU A 404 -26.85 -11.66 -9.88
C LEU A 404 -25.98 -12.88 -10.17
N LYS A 405 -24.66 -12.73 -10.09
CA LYS A 405 -23.68 -13.80 -10.27
C LYS A 405 -22.80 -13.92 -9.02
N ALA A 406 -22.59 -15.13 -8.54
CA ALA A 406 -21.61 -15.46 -7.54
C ALA A 406 -20.58 -16.41 -8.14
N ALA A 407 -19.29 -16.20 -7.86
CA ALA A 407 -18.22 -17.06 -8.37
C ALA A 407 -17.12 -17.26 -7.32
N LEU A 408 -16.75 -18.52 -7.12
CA LEU A 408 -15.53 -18.89 -6.38
C LEU A 408 -14.34 -18.81 -7.33
N ALA A 409 -13.33 -18.04 -6.96
CA ALA A 409 -12.12 -17.85 -7.75
C ALA A 409 -10.88 -18.27 -6.96
N HIS A 410 -9.87 -18.77 -7.67
CA HIS A 410 -8.57 -19.14 -7.10
C HIS A 410 -7.42 -18.69 -8.02
N GLU A 411 -6.43 -18.02 -7.43
CA GLU A 411 -5.15 -17.68 -8.08
C GLU A 411 -4.12 -18.78 -7.80
N PHE A 412 -3.73 -19.51 -8.83
CA PHE A 412 -2.76 -20.62 -8.73
C PHE A 412 -1.30 -20.18 -8.73
N SER A 413 -1.03 -18.96 -9.17
CA SER A 413 0.31 -18.35 -9.26
C SER A 413 0.30 -16.92 -8.71
N GLY A 414 0.90 -15.93 -9.35
CA GLY A 414 0.78 -14.54 -8.91
C GLY A 414 1.87 -14.12 -7.92
N LYS A 415 3.08 -14.65 -8.04
CA LYS A 415 4.25 -14.17 -7.27
C LYS A 415 4.91 -13.01 -7.99
N MET A 416 5.05 -11.89 -7.30
CA MET A 416 5.89 -10.76 -7.67
C MET A 416 7.18 -10.81 -6.85
N LYS A 417 8.32 -10.72 -7.52
CA LYS A 417 9.64 -10.64 -6.89
C LYS A 417 10.36 -9.41 -7.39
N ALA A 418 11.09 -8.77 -6.52
CA ALA A 418 11.96 -7.66 -6.88
C ALA A 418 13.25 -7.68 -6.07
N THR A 419 14.31 -7.18 -6.71
CA THR A 419 15.64 -7.01 -6.13
C THR A 419 15.98 -5.53 -6.14
N TYR A 420 16.54 -5.05 -5.03
CA TYR A 420 16.94 -3.68 -4.82
C TYR A 420 18.45 -3.65 -4.55
N SER A 421 19.17 -2.82 -5.29
CA SER A 421 20.61 -2.65 -5.09
C SER A 421 21.00 -1.17 -5.07
N MET A 422 21.93 -0.83 -4.22
CA MET A 422 22.46 0.51 -4.04
C MET A 422 23.94 0.42 -3.72
N ALA A 423 24.73 1.40 -4.17
CA ALA A 423 26.15 1.43 -3.87
C ALA A 423 26.39 1.54 -2.35
N GLY A 424 27.24 0.68 -1.82
CA GLY A 424 27.58 0.66 -0.39
C GLY A 424 26.61 -0.10 0.51
N GLU A 425 25.53 -0.64 -0.01
CA GLU A 425 24.56 -1.44 0.76
C GLU A 425 24.41 -2.87 0.22
N PRO A 426 24.06 -3.84 1.07
CA PRO A 426 23.73 -5.19 0.63
C PRO A 426 22.48 -5.19 -0.26
N THR A 427 22.47 -6.04 -1.27
CA THR A 427 21.29 -6.26 -2.11
C THR A 427 20.14 -6.85 -1.30
N THR A 428 18.96 -6.26 -1.44
CA THR A 428 17.74 -6.67 -0.74
C THR A 428 16.71 -7.23 -1.73
N ASN A 429 15.95 -8.23 -1.31
CA ASN A 429 14.90 -8.87 -2.11
C ASN A 429 13.56 -8.72 -1.43
N SER A 430 12.50 -8.55 -2.23
CA SER A 430 11.13 -8.58 -1.73
C SER A 430 10.27 -9.56 -2.53
N VAL A 431 9.22 -10.05 -1.88
CA VAL A 431 8.24 -10.97 -2.48
C VAL A 431 6.85 -10.52 -2.06
N VAL A 432 5.93 -10.47 -3.04
CA VAL A 432 4.48 -10.37 -2.82
C VAL A 432 3.85 -11.63 -3.38
N ASP A 433 3.18 -12.40 -2.55
CA ASP A 433 2.45 -13.60 -2.97
C ASP A 433 0.95 -13.26 -3.05
N LEU A 434 0.39 -13.40 -4.26
CA LEU A 434 -1.00 -13.09 -4.55
C LEU A 434 -1.86 -14.36 -4.72
N LYS A 435 -1.33 -15.53 -4.35
CA LYS A 435 -2.08 -16.79 -4.33
C LYS A 435 -3.17 -16.69 -3.30
N ASP A 436 -4.39 -16.97 -3.72
CA ASP A 436 -5.55 -16.81 -2.86
C ASP A 436 -6.80 -17.47 -3.41
N THR A 437 -7.81 -17.62 -2.55
CA THR A 437 -9.17 -18.08 -2.91
C THR A 437 -10.18 -17.08 -2.40
N TRP A 438 -11.08 -16.61 -3.27
CA TRP A 438 -12.05 -15.59 -2.91
C TRP A 438 -13.42 -15.80 -3.56
N LEU A 439 -14.41 -15.10 -3.03
CA LEU A 439 -15.77 -15.05 -3.59
C LEU A 439 -15.94 -13.72 -4.33
N ASP A 440 -16.34 -13.77 -5.61
CA ASP A 440 -16.80 -12.63 -6.38
C ASP A 440 -18.33 -12.58 -6.36
N LEU A 441 -18.89 -11.39 -6.07
CA LEU A 441 -20.31 -11.09 -6.26
C LEU A 441 -20.46 -9.99 -7.30
N GLU A 442 -21.39 -10.20 -8.24
CA GLU A 442 -21.69 -9.27 -9.33
C GLU A 442 -23.19 -9.11 -9.50
N LEU A 443 -23.66 -7.86 -9.45
CA LEU A 443 -25.01 -7.46 -9.81
C LEU A 443 -24.95 -6.68 -11.10
N GLY A 444 -25.75 -7.02 -12.10
CA GLY A 444 -25.69 -6.34 -13.37
C GLY A 444 -26.99 -6.38 -14.15
N GLY A 445 -26.99 -5.67 -15.28
CA GLY A 445 -28.12 -5.66 -16.17
C GLY A 445 -27.91 -4.81 -17.41
N SER A 446 -28.89 -4.90 -18.30
CA SER A 446 -28.95 -4.12 -19.53
C SER A 446 -30.39 -3.67 -19.81
N TRP A 447 -30.52 -2.54 -20.53
CA TRP A 447 -31.77 -1.95 -20.90
C TRP A 447 -31.73 -1.36 -22.31
N SER A 448 -32.59 -1.85 -23.18
CA SER A 448 -32.79 -1.33 -24.54
C SER A 448 -33.81 -0.17 -24.50
N PHE A 449 -33.32 1.05 -24.49
CA PHE A 449 -34.16 2.25 -24.41
C PHE A 449 -34.56 2.81 -25.76
N ARG A 450 -33.90 2.37 -26.84
CA ARG A 450 -34.26 2.64 -28.26
C ARG A 450 -34.00 1.38 -29.09
N PRO A 451 -34.65 1.26 -30.25
CA PRO A 451 -34.28 0.23 -31.21
C PRO A 451 -32.77 0.28 -31.47
N ASN A 452 -32.12 -0.87 -31.44
CA ASN A 452 -30.67 -1.02 -31.70
C ASN A 452 -29.74 -0.32 -30.72
N THR A 453 -30.22 0.31 -29.64
CA THR A 453 -29.37 1.00 -28.67
C THR A 453 -29.73 0.58 -27.25
N TYR A 454 -28.71 0.15 -26.48
CA TYR A 454 -28.94 -0.23 -25.11
C TYR A 454 -27.78 0.20 -24.18
N LEU A 455 -28.17 0.42 -22.93
CA LEU A 455 -27.28 0.64 -21.81
C LEU A 455 -27.03 -0.68 -21.08
N TYR A 456 -25.86 -0.82 -20.51
CA TYR A 456 -25.53 -1.95 -19.65
C TYR A 456 -24.63 -1.48 -18.51
N GLY A 457 -24.69 -2.21 -17.39
CA GLY A 457 -23.85 -1.91 -16.25
C GLY A 457 -23.76 -3.04 -15.27
N THR A 458 -22.68 -3.04 -14.49
CA THR A 458 -22.44 -4.00 -13.41
C THR A 458 -21.83 -3.33 -12.20
N PHE A 459 -22.15 -3.87 -11.04
CA PHE A 459 -21.49 -3.60 -9.78
C PHE A 459 -20.85 -4.90 -9.29
N THR A 460 -19.58 -4.85 -8.91
CA THR A 460 -18.83 -6.01 -8.42
C THR A 460 -18.12 -5.71 -7.12
N LYS A 461 -18.09 -6.71 -6.23
CA LYS A 461 -17.28 -6.75 -5.02
C LYS A 461 -16.73 -8.16 -4.84
N ASN A 462 -15.50 -8.27 -4.32
CA ASN A 462 -14.98 -9.56 -3.87
C ASN A 462 -14.81 -9.62 -2.35
N PHE A 463 -14.63 -10.84 -1.83
CA PHE A 463 -14.48 -11.12 -0.40
C PHE A 463 -13.40 -12.19 -0.21
N GLY A 464 -12.48 -11.95 0.72
CA GLY A 464 -11.43 -12.91 1.07
C GLY A 464 -10.22 -12.89 0.13
N SER A 465 -10.07 -11.90 -0.75
CA SER A 465 -8.94 -11.79 -1.67
C SER A 465 -7.83 -10.92 -1.12
N THR A 466 -6.58 -11.35 -1.30
CA THR A 466 -5.39 -10.52 -1.06
C THR A 466 -5.45 -9.24 -1.88
N VAL A 467 -5.92 -9.30 -3.13
CA VAL A 467 -6.30 -8.12 -3.91
C VAL A 467 -7.79 -7.89 -3.75
N ASP A 468 -8.17 -7.22 -2.67
CA ASP A 468 -9.57 -6.92 -2.35
C ASP A 468 -10.11 -5.84 -3.30
N THR A 469 -11.11 -6.19 -4.10
CA THR A 469 -11.93 -5.23 -4.86
C THR A 469 -13.01 -4.70 -3.93
N SER A 470 -12.79 -3.54 -3.34
CA SER A 470 -13.73 -2.90 -2.42
C SER A 470 -15.04 -2.59 -3.12
N TYR A 471 -14.95 -2.09 -4.35
CA TYR A 471 -16.04 -1.98 -5.31
C TYR A 471 -15.52 -1.79 -6.73
N ARG A 472 -16.31 -2.18 -7.70
CA ARG A 472 -16.13 -1.86 -9.12
C ARG A 472 -17.48 -1.58 -9.74
N VAL A 473 -17.56 -0.54 -10.57
CA VAL A 473 -18.72 -0.16 -11.36
C VAL A 473 -18.33 -0.13 -12.83
N ASP A 474 -19.06 -0.80 -13.66
CA ASP A 474 -18.97 -0.74 -15.11
C ASP A 474 -20.27 -0.15 -15.67
N ALA A 475 -20.18 0.82 -16.58
CA ALA A 475 -21.33 1.38 -17.27
C ALA A 475 -20.99 1.58 -18.75
N GLY A 476 -21.89 1.19 -19.64
CA GLY A 476 -21.63 1.27 -21.06
C GLY A 476 -22.87 1.45 -21.90
N ILE A 477 -22.64 1.82 -23.15
CA ILE A 477 -23.65 1.97 -24.20
C ILE A 477 -23.21 1.21 -25.45
N ARG A 478 -24.18 0.62 -26.15
CA ARG A 478 -23.96 -0.01 -27.44
C ARG A 478 -25.01 0.45 -28.44
N HIS A 479 -24.59 0.61 -29.69
CA HIS A 479 -25.46 0.85 -30.85
C HIS A 479 -25.17 -0.18 -31.93
N ASN A 480 -26.23 -0.88 -32.39
CA ASN A 480 -26.20 -1.84 -33.49
C ASN A 480 -26.63 -1.16 -34.79
N PHE A 481 -26.08 -1.57 -35.92
CA PHE A 481 -26.44 -1.05 -37.24
C PHE A 481 -26.28 -2.09 -38.34
#